data_ef158c33c3c4e8c9ba2862a93680c7d8
#
_entry.id   ef158c33c3c4e8c9ba2862a93680c7d8
#
_cell.length_a   1.000
_cell.length_b   1.000
_cell.length_c   1.000
_cell.angle_alpha   90.00
_cell.angle_beta   90.00
_cell.angle_gamma   90.00
#
_symmetry.space_group_name_H-M   'P 1'
#
loop_
_entity.id
_entity.type
_entity.pdbx_description
1 polymer ?
#
loop_
_entity_poly.entity_id
_entity_poly.type
_entity_poly.pdbx_seq_one_letter_code
_entity_poly.pdbx_strand_id
1 'polypeptide(L)'
;MSQSTVVNGLITLSDAPAIPGLVFRHFRGESDYPPMLAVINGGKKADGIERSDTLEDMINNYAHLENCDPFQDVLIAEVNGQVVAYSRVFWAKQEDGMRTYTCFGFMLPEWRRKGIGTAMLKHGESRLREIAATHPQDGPRAFQVFYVSDTEKGTLALLESAGYTPIRYGFQMVRDLSEPFPDAPMPEGLEVRPVEKEHLRAIFDADMEAFRDHWGFSPPTENRYLGWINQPDFNPSLFKVAWDGDQVAGAVQNFINAKENVEYNRKRGYTEGIFTGRPWRKRGLARSLIVQSMKMFKEMGMTETALGVDAENTSGALRLYQSVGYRQVKKGITLRKMMD
;
A
#
# COMPACT_ATOMS: atom_id res chain seq x y z
N MET A 1 6.85 -27.10 14.98
CA MET A 1 7.71 -25.96 14.54
C MET A 1 8.53 -26.45 13.37
N SER A 2 8.26 -25.93 12.18
CA SER A 2 9.02 -26.28 10.96
C SER A 2 10.37 -25.52 11.03
N GLN A 3 11.44 -26.21 11.33
CA GLN A 3 12.77 -25.61 11.34
C GLN A 3 13.27 -25.52 9.89
N SER A 4 13.43 -24.30 9.38
CA SER A 4 14.17 -24.07 8.14
C SER A 4 15.66 -24.21 8.43
N THR A 5 16.37 -24.98 7.61
CA THR A 5 17.82 -25.16 7.73
C THR A 5 18.51 -24.38 6.60
N VAL A 6 19.52 -23.58 6.93
CA VAL A 6 20.30 -22.83 5.94
C VAL A 6 21.60 -23.59 5.69
N VAL A 7 21.85 -24.00 4.45
CA VAL A 7 23.09 -24.67 4.00
C VAL A 7 23.57 -23.95 2.74
N ASN A 8 24.82 -23.48 2.74
CA ASN A 8 25.43 -22.73 1.63
C ASN A 8 24.57 -21.58 1.08
N GLY A 9 23.88 -20.83 1.98
CA GLY A 9 23.01 -19.73 1.60
C GLY A 9 21.65 -20.13 1.01
N LEU A 10 21.36 -21.43 0.93
CA LEU A 10 20.07 -21.98 0.52
C LEU A 10 19.25 -22.36 1.75
N ILE A 11 17.94 -22.15 1.66
CA ILE A 11 16.98 -22.43 2.73
C ILE A 11 16.20 -23.70 2.34
N THR A 12 16.19 -24.68 3.21
CA THR A 12 15.33 -25.86 3.04
C THR A 12 14.01 -25.62 3.74
N LEU A 13 12.90 -25.68 3.00
CA LEU A 13 11.55 -25.64 3.55
C LEU A 13 11.00 -27.06 3.62
N SER A 14 10.48 -27.44 4.80
CA SER A 14 9.93 -28.79 5.02
C SER A 14 8.78 -29.15 4.07
N ASP A 15 7.99 -28.14 3.69
CA ASP A 15 6.81 -28.28 2.83
C ASP A 15 7.10 -27.88 1.36
N ALA A 16 8.37 -27.79 0.97
CA ALA A 16 8.74 -27.46 -0.41
C ALA A 16 8.22 -28.53 -1.38
N PRO A 17 7.56 -28.13 -2.48
CA PRO A 17 7.17 -29.08 -3.51
C PRO A 17 8.39 -29.68 -4.22
N ALA A 18 8.30 -30.94 -4.63
CA ALA A 18 9.36 -31.64 -5.38
C ALA A 18 9.39 -31.17 -6.85
N ILE A 19 9.91 -29.95 -7.08
CA ILE A 19 10.10 -29.38 -8.41
C ILE A 19 11.59 -29.38 -8.74
N PRO A 20 12.01 -30.01 -9.86
CA PRO A 20 13.40 -29.99 -10.27
C PRO A 20 13.96 -28.58 -10.39
N GLY A 21 15.12 -28.32 -9.77
CA GLY A 21 15.80 -27.04 -9.81
C GLY A 21 15.18 -25.95 -8.92
N LEU A 22 14.14 -26.24 -8.15
CA LEU A 22 13.57 -25.29 -7.17
C LEU A 22 14.49 -25.17 -5.95
N VAL A 23 14.88 -23.96 -5.63
CA VAL A 23 15.63 -23.59 -4.43
C VAL A 23 15.02 -22.36 -3.79
N PHE A 24 15.23 -22.21 -2.47
CA PHE A 24 14.87 -21.02 -1.73
C PHE A 24 16.12 -20.38 -1.12
N ARG A 25 16.14 -19.05 -1.07
CA ARG A 25 17.24 -18.29 -0.48
C ARG A 25 16.78 -16.95 0.08
N HIS A 26 17.62 -16.34 0.89
CA HIS A 26 17.42 -14.96 1.31
C HIS A 26 17.76 -13.94 0.20
N PHE A 27 17.37 -12.71 0.44
CA PHE A 27 17.73 -11.55 -0.35
C PHE A 27 19.25 -11.31 -0.31
N ARG A 28 19.83 -10.89 -1.44
CA ARG A 28 21.27 -10.66 -1.60
C ARG A 28 21.65 -9.20 -1.83
N GLY A 29 20.66 -8.29 -1.72
CA GLY A 29 20.86 -6.87 -1.95
C GLY A 29 20.33 -6.41 -3.31
N GLU A 30 20.84 -5.29 -3.79
CA GLU A 30 20.32 -4.57 -4.96
C GLU A 30 20.27 -5.41 -6.25
N SER A 31 21.15 -6.41 -6.37
CA SER A 31 21.14 -7.34 -7.51
C SER A 31 19.83 -8.15 -7.63
N ASP A 32 19.06 -8.25 -6.57
CA ASP A 32 17.77 -8.94 -6.57
C ASP A 32 16.60 -8.04 -7.01
N TYR A 33 16.76 -6.73 -7.02
CA TYR A 33 15.66 -5.83 -7.40
C TYR A 33 15.15 -6.07 -8.83
N PRO A 34 16.00 -6.16 -9.87
CA PRO A 34 15.50 -6.42 -11.22
C PRO A 34 14.71 -7.72 -11.36
N PRO A 35 15.18 -8.89 -10.88
CA PRO A 35 14.42 -10.13 -10.98
C PRO A 35 13.14 -10.12 -10.11
N MET A 36 13.14 -9.47 -8.94
CA MET A 36 11.94 -9.30 -8.12
C MET A 36 10.90 -8.42 -8.82
N LEU A 37 11.33 -7.32 -9.45
CA LEU A 37 10.48 -6.47 -10.26
C LEU A 37 9.88 -7.23 -11.46
N ALA A 38 10.66 -8.08 -12.10
CA ALA A 38 10.16 -8.93 -13.18
C ALA A 38 9.05 -9.89 -12.72
N VAL A 39 9.14 -10.42 -11.50
CA VAL A 39 8.07 -11.26 -10.90
C VAL A 39 6.80 -10.45 -10.64
N ILE A 40 6.92 -9.23 -10.09
CA ILE A 40 5.76 -8.34 -9.90
C ILE A 40 5.07 -8.09 -11.23
N ASN A 41 5.82 -7.60 -12.20
CA ASN A 41 5.28 -7.21 -13.51
C ASN A 41 4.72 -8.40 -14.29
N GLY A 42 5.36 -9.58 -14.18
CA GLY A 42 4.90 -10.82 -14.83
C GLY A 42 3.55 -11.33 -14.30
N GLY A 43 3.19 -11.02 -13.05
CA GLY A 43 1.92 -11.43 -12.44
C GLY A 43 0.72 -10.55 -12.76
N LYS A 44 0.95 -9.27 -13.05
CA LYS A 44 -0.10 -8.22 -13.12
C LYS A 44 -1.25 -8.56 -14.05
N LYS A 45 -0.96 -8.97 -15.28
CA LYS A 45 -2.00 -9.28 -16.29
C LYS A 45 -2.90 -10.42 -15.83
N ALA A 46 -2.33 -11.46 -15.24
CA ALA A 46 -3.08 -12.62 -14.74
C ALA A 46 -4.00 -12.27 -13.57
N ASP A 47 -3.60 -11.26 -12.78
CA ASP A 47 -4.34 -10.80 -11.60
C ASP A 47 -5.24 -9.57 -11.88
N GLY A 48 -5.25 -9.04 -13.10
CA GLY A 48 -6.00 -7.85 -13.46
C GLY A 48 -5.55 -6.59 -12.70
N ILE A 49 -4.25 -6.54 -12.35
CA ILE A 49 -3.64 -5.41 -11.63
C ILE A 49 -3.12 -4.39 -12.64
N GLU A 50 -3.59 -3.16 -12.50
CA GLU A 50 -3.18 -2.01 -13.31
C GLU A 50 -2.40 -1.03 -12.45
N ARG A 51 -1.15 -1.34 -12.22
CA ARG A 51 -0.19 -0.52 -11.48
C ARG A 51 1.16 -0.65 -12.16
N SER A 52 1.87 0.45 -12.35
CA SER A 52 3.25 0.44 -12.84
C SER A 52 4.19 0.42 -11.65
N ASP A 53 4.94 -0.67 -11.50
CA ASP A 53 6.01 -0.75 -10.53
C ASP A 53 7.34 -0.55 -11.25
N THR A 54 8.21 0.29 -10.71
CA THR A 54 9.50 0.63 -11.29
C THR A 54 10.66 0.21 -10.39
N LEU A 55 11.86 0.25 -10.94
CA LEU A 55 13.05 -0.02 -10.15
C LEU A 55 13.27 1.06 -9.09
N GLU A 56 12.98 2.32 -9.42
CA GLU A 56 13.08 3.45 -8.52
C GLU A 56 12.11 3.32 -7.34
N ASP A 57 10.86 2.88 -7.60
CA ASP A 57 9.88 2.61 -6.54
C ASP A 57 10.38 1.51 -5.60
N MET A 58 10.96 0.45 -6.16
CA MET A 58 11.51 -0.65 -5.36
C MET A 58 12.70 -0.21 -4.53
N ILE A 59 13.64 0.55 -5.10
CA ILE A 59 14.79 1.09 -4.39
C ILE A 59 14.32 1.98 -3.24
N ASN A 60 13.41 2.93 -3.48
CA ASN A 60 12.87 3.79 -2.44
C ASN A 60 12.17 2.97 -1.33
N ASN A 61 11.35 1.98 -1.70
CA ASN A 61 10.67 1.12 -0.73
C ASN A 61 11.66 0.36 0.15
N TYR A 62 12.70 -0.24 -0.44
CA TYR A 62 13.68 -1.02 0.30
C TYR A 62 14.65 -0.17 1.13
N ALA A 63 14.91 1.08 0.73
CA ALA A 63 15.69 2.05 1.52
C ALA A 63 14.94 2.51 2.79
N HIS A 64 13.61 2.41 2.82
CA HIS A 64 12.76 2.91 3.91
C HIS A 64 11.89 1.83 4.55
N LEU A 65 12.38 0.57 4.58
CA LEU A 65 11.68 -0.53 5.26
C LEU A 65 11.59 -0.26 6.77
N GLU A 66 10.45 -0.60 7.33
CA GLU A 66 10.20 -0.55 8.78
C GLU A 66 9.91 -1.96 9.29
N ASN A 67 10.49 -2.29 10.47
CA ASN A 67 10.26 -3.57 11.13
C ASN A 67 10.50 -4.80 10.20
N CYS A 68 11.51 -4.70 9.36
CA CYS A 68 11.89 -5.71 8.37
C CYS A 68 13.39 -5.62 8.12
N ASP A 69 14.10 -6.72 8.32
CA ASP A 69 15.48 -6.90 7.85
C ASP A 69 15.43 -7.67 6.51
N PRO A 70 15.64 -7.02 5.35
CA PRO A 70 15.47 -7.70 4.06
C PRO A 70 16.35 -8.94 3.91
N PHE A 71 17.51 -8.98 4.57
CA PHE A 71 18.43 -10.12 4.51
C PHE A 71 17.95 -11.34 5.29
N GLN A 72 16.96 -11.20 6.17
CA GLN A 72 16.36 -12.29 6.94
C GLN A 72 14.87 -12.47 6.60
N ASP A 73 14.20 -11.38 6.24
CA ASP A 73 12.74 -11.28 6.17
C ASP A 73 12.21 -11.34 4.72
N VAL A 74 13.12 -11.45 3.72
CA VAL A 74 12.75 -11.71 2.32
C VAL A 74 13.18 -13.10 1.93
N LEU A 75 12.23 -13.89 1.42
CA LEU A 75 12.43 -15.20 0.86
C LEU A 75 12.26 -15.16 -0.65
N ILE A 76 13.25 -15.66 -1.40
CA ILE A 76 13.22 -15.74 -2.86
C ILE A 76 13.18 -17.23 -3.27
N ALA A 77 12.30 -17.56 -4.20
CA ALA A 77 12.25 -18.86 -4.85
C ALA A 77 12.82 -18.76 -6.26
N GLU A 78 13.76 -19.63 -6.57
CA GLU A 78 14.37 -19.76 -7.89
C GLU A 78 14.13 -21.16 -8.46
N VAL A 79 13.94 -21.24 -9.78
CA VAL A 79 13.94 -22.50 -10.51
C VAL A 79 14.97 -22.41 -11.62
N ASN A 80 15.96 -23.31 -11.59
CA ASN A 80 17.09 -23.30 -12.52
C ASN A 80 17.78 -21.93 -12.65
N GLY A 81 17.93 -21.20 -11.52
CA GLY A 81 18.56 -19.89 -11.47
C GLY A 81 17.67 -18.70 -11.85
N GLN A 82 16.41 -18.93 -12.27
CA GLN A 82 15.44 -17.85 -12.51
C GLN A 82 14.62 -17.60 -11.26
N VAL A 83 14.52 -16.34 -10.81
CA VAL A 83 13.59 -15.94 -9.74
C VAL A 83 12.16 -16.06 -10.25
N VAL A 84 11.37 -16.89 -9.58
CA VAL A 84 9.97 -17.19 -9.96
C VAL A 84 8.94 -16.69 -8.96
N ALA A 85 9.39 -16.48 -7.73
CA ALA A 85 8.56 -15.88 -6.67
C ALA A 85 9.46 -15.24 -5.61
N TYR A 86 8.88 -14.29 -4.87
CA TYR A 86 9.44 -13.83 -3.61
C TYR A 86 8.35 -13.46 -2.61
N SER A 87 8.68 -13.50 -1.33
CA SER A 87 7.83 -13.01 -0.26
C SER A 87 8.64 -12.18 0.73
N ARG A 88 7.95 -11.28 1.45
CA ARG A 88 8.54 -10.45 2.50
C ARG A 88 7.64 -10.47 3.72
N VAL A 89 8.26 -10.47 4.90
CA VAL A 89 7.56 -10.34 6.18
C VAL A 89 7.95 -9.03 6.86
N PHE A 90 7.01 -8.46 7.61
CA PHE A 90 7.20 -7.30 8.48
C PHE A 90 6.10 -7.27 9.53
N TRP A 91 6.23 -6.39 10.52
CA TRP A 91 5.23 -6.22 11.55
C TRP A 91 4.94 -4.75 11.84
N ALA A 92 3.81 -4.47 12.49
CA ALA A 92 3.47 -3.14 12.95
C ALA A 92 2.71 -3.22 14.28
N LYS A 93 2.91 -2.22 15.16
CA LYS A 93 2.07 -2.01 16.34
C LYS A 93 1.10 -0.87 16.04
N GLN A 94 -0.18 -1.18 16.09
CA GLN A 94 -1.26 -0.20 15.91
C GLN A 94 -1.50 0.56 17.21
N GLU A 95 -2.08 1.74 17.13
CA GLU A 95 -2.35 2.58 18.29
C GLU A 95 -3.37 1.96 19.26
N ASP A 96 -4.27 1.13 18.76
CA ASP A 96 -5.23 0.35 19.56
C ASP A 96 -4.58 -0.82 20.34
N GLY A 97 -3.27 -1.01 20.21
CA GLY A 97 -2.50 -2.07 20.86
C GLY A 97 -2.38 -3.37 20.06
N MET A 98 -3.09 -3.53 18.96
CA MET A 98 -2.95 -4.69 18.06
C MET A 98 -1.54 -4.73 17.46
N ARG A 99 -0.90 -5.90 17.46
CA ARG A 99 0.27 -6.16 16.61
C ARG A 99 -0.13 -7.00 15.42
N THR A 100 0.13 -6.46 14.24
CA THR A 100 -0.08 -7.14 12.97
C THR A 100 1.24 -7.64 12.40
N TYR A 101 1.25 -8.85 11.90
CA TYR A 101 2.38 -9.56 11.33
C TYR A 101 2.02 -9.90 9.89
N THR A 102 2.70 -9.31 8.93
CA THR A 102 2.34 -9.37 7.52
C THR A 102 3.33 -10.23 6.74
N CYS A 103 2.81 -11.18 5.97
CA CYS A 103 3.54 -11.89 4.93
C CYS A 103 2.83 -11.63 3.60
N PHE A 104 3.51 -11.04 2.64
CA PHE A 104 3.00 -10.89 1.28
C PHE A 104 4.05 -11.35 0.28
N GLY A 105 3.64 -11.64 -0.94
CA GLY A 105 4.57 -12.07 -1.98
C GLY A 105 3.96 -12.05 -3.37
N PHE A 106 4.82 -12.25 -4.34
CA PHE A 106 4.49 -12.28 -5.76
C PHE A 106 5.05 -13.55 -6.39
N MET A 107 4.35 -14.03 -7.41
CA MET A 107 4.74 -15.25 -8.12
C MET A 107 4.32 -15.18 -9.58
N LEU A 108 5.22 -15.58 -10.46
CA LEU A 108 4.92 -15.71 -11.88
C LEU A 108 3.77 -16.71 -12.11
N PRO A 109 2.82 -16.42 -13.02
CA PRO A 109 1.61 -17.22 -13.22
C PRO A 109 1.88 -18.72 -13.50
N GLU A 110 2.89 -19.04 -14.28
CA GLU A 110 3.25 -20.41 -14.67
C GLU A 110 3.77 -21.28 -13.50
N TRP A 111 4.14 -20.62 -12.38
CA TRP A 111 4.61 -21.30 -11.16
C TRP A 111 3.53 -21.42 -10.07
N ARG A 112 2.35 -20.89 -10.33
CA ARG A 112 1.20 -20.98 -9.41
C ARG A 112 0.61 -22.38 -9.36
N ARG A 113 -0.10 -22.68 -8.27
CA ARG A 113 -0.80 -23.96 -8.04
C ARG A 113 0.11 -25.20 -8.01
N LYS A 114 1.40 -25.01 -7.75
CA LYS A 114 2.42 -26.06 -7.64
C LYS A 114 2.96 -26.24 -6.21
N GLY A 115 2.30 -25.62 -5.20
CA GLY A 115 2.70 -25.74 -3.78
C GLY A 115 3.71 -24.69 -3.30
N ILE A 116 4.41 -23.97 -4.20
CA ILE A 116 5.43 -22.98 -3.82
C ILE A 116 4.86 -21.91 -2.89
N GLY A 117 3.72 -21.31 -3.24
CA GLY A 117 3.08 -20.25 -2.44
C GLY A 117 2.69 -20.73 -1.04
N THR A 118 2.22 -21.97 -0.91
CA THR A 118 1.90 -22.56 0.39
C THR A 118 3.14 -22.73 1.27
N ALA A 119 4.24 -23.23 0.68
CA ALA A 119 5.50 -23.39 1.39
C ALA A 119 6.09 -22.04 1.84
N MET A 120 6.04 -21.02 0.96
CA MET A 120 6.50 -19.66 1.28
C MET A 120 5.65 -18.98 2.35
N LEU A 121 4.33 -19.10 2.30
CA LEU A 121 3.43 -18.54 3.32
C LEU A 121 3.69 -19.17 4.69
N LYS A 122 3.81 -20.51 4.77
CA LYS A 122 4.10 -21.21 6.02
C LYS A 122 5.46 -20.81 6.60
N HIS A 123 6.49 -20.64 5.76
CA HIS A 123 7.79 -20.14 6.18
C HIS A 123 7.67 -18.70 6.72
N GLY A 124 6.97 -17.80 6.01
CA GLY A 124 6.71 -16.44 6.45
C GLY A 124 5.98 -16.39 7.79
N GLU A 125 4.94 -17.21 7.98
CA GLU A 125 4.25 -17.32 9.28
C GLU A 125 5.17 -17.83 10.39
N SER A 126 6.06 -18.81 10.10
CA SER A 126 7.06 -19.30 11.08
C SER A 126 8.00 -18.17 11.48
N ARG A 127 8.57 -17.46 10.51
CA ARG A 127 9.45 -16.32 10.76
C ARG A 127 8.75 -15.22 11.57
N LEU A 128 7.50 -14.92 11.26
CA LEU A 128 6.70 -13.93 12.00
C LEU A 128 6.41 -14.38 13.44
N ARG A 129 6.25 -15.69 13.71
CA ARG A 129 6.14 -16.21 15.08
C ARG A 129 7.46 -16.06 15.84
N GLU A 130 8.60 -16.28 15.21
CA GLU A 130 9.92 -16.02 15.81
C GLU A 130 10.06 -14.55 16.21
N ILE A 131 9.73 -13.63 15.31
CA ILE A 131 9.72 -12.19 15.59
C ILE A 131 8.73 -11.88 16.74
N ALA A 132 7.50 -12.41 16.68
CA ALA A 132 6.48 -12.20 17.70
C ALA A 132 6.90 -12.69 19.08
N ALA A 133 7.71 -13.76 19.17
CA ALA A 133 8.22 -14.27 20.42
C ALA A 133 9.18 -13.30 21.14
N THR A 134 9.79 -12.37 20.40
CA THR A 134 10.64 -11.31 20.98
C THR A 134 9.84 -10.11 21.52
N HIS A 135 8.56 -10.03 21.20
CA HIS A 135 7.71 -8.90 21.60
C HIS A 135 6.99 -9.16 22.93
N PRO A 136 6.75 -8.10 23.74
CA PRO A 136 5.91 -8.20 24.93
C PRO A 136 4.52 -8.73 24.59
N GLN A 137 3.94 -9.54 25.48
CA GLN A 137 2.56 -10.04 25.36
C GLN A 137 1.57 -9.02 25.96
N ASP A 138 1.58 -7.79 25.41
CA ASP A 138 0.84 -6.65 25.91
C ASP A 138 -0.40 -6.29 25.06
N GLY A 139 -0.86 -7.19 24.20
CA GLY A 139 -2.03 -6.98 23.36
C GLY A 139 -2.28 -8.11 22.37
N PRO A 140 -3.38 -8.04 21.61
CA PRO A 140 -3.73 -9.02 20.61
C PRO A 140 -2.72 -9.03 19.45
N ARG A 141 -2.55 -10.21 18.85
CA ARG A 141 -1.62 -10.46 17.75
C ARG A 141 -2.30 -11.18 16.62
N ALA A 142 -2.02 -10.77 15.40
CA ALA A 142 -2.62 -11.39 14.23
C ALA A 142 -1.69 -11.38 13.02
N PHE A 143 -1.74 -12.43 12.21
CA PHE A 143 -1.30 -12.34 10.82
C PHE A 143 -2.32 -11.54 10.03
N GLN A 144 -1.84 -10.61 9.20
CA GLN A 144 -2.71 -9.76 8.41
C GLN A 144 -2.11 -9.48 7.03
N VAL A 145 -2.94 -9.53 6.01
CA VAL A 145 -2.58 -9.15 4.64
C VAL A 145 -3.55 -8.07 4.18
N PHE A 146 -3.01 -6.94 3.75
CA PHE A 146 -3.79 -5.75 3.41
C PHE A 146 -4.17 -5.74 1.93
N TYR A 147 -5.41 -5.37 1.64
CA TYR A 147 -5.93 -4.93 0.34
C TYR A 147 -5.60 -5.86 -0.84
N VAL A 148 -5.67 -7.17 -0.64
CA VAL A 148 -5.62 -8.13 -1.74
C VAL A 148 -6.78 -7.83 -2.70
N SER A 149 -6.48 -7.60 -3.99
CA SER A 149 -7.53 -7.32 -4.97
C SER A 149 -8.49 -8.49 -5.10
N ASP A 150 -9.78 -8.21 -5.27
CA ASP A 150 -10.78 -9.25 -5.51
C ASP A 150 -10.57 -10.00 -6.84
N THR A 151 -9.66 -9.52 -7.69
CA THR A 151 -9.20 -10.20 -8.91
C THR A 151 -8.06 -11.19 -8.67
N GLU A 152 -7.32 -11.08 -7.56
CA GLU A 152 -6.21 -11.97 -7.18
C GLU A 152 -6.72 -13.30 -6.60
N LYS A 153 -7.49 -14.05 -7.38
CA LYS A 153 -8.18 -15.29 -6.94
C LYS A 153 -7.24 -16.33 -6.34
N GLY A 154 -6.01 -16.42 -6.87
CA GLY A 154 -5.00 -17.36 -6.36
C GLY A 154 -4.51 -17.00 -4.96
N THR A 155 -4.25 -15.73 -4.71
CA THR A 155 -3.81 -15.20 -3.41
C THR A 155 -4.93 -15.33 -2.38
N LEU A 156 -6.17 -14.98 -2.74
CA LEU A 156 -7.33 -15.13 -1.85
C LEU A 156 -7.53 -16.59 -1.45
N ALA A 157 -7.54 -17.52 -2.42
CA ALA A 157 -7.71 -18.94 -2.13
C ALA A 157 -6.57 -19.51 -1.27
N LEU A 158 -5.31 -19.05 -1.47
CA LEU A 158 -4.18 -19.44 -0.64
C LEU A 158 -4.38 -18.99 0.82
N LEU A 159 -4.73 -17.72 1.04
CA LEU A 159 -4.91 -17.16 2.37
C LEU A 159 -6.12 -17.81 3.09
N GLU A 160 -7.25 -17.96 2.41
CA GLU A 160 -8.42 -18.64 2.96
C GLU A 160 -8.11 -20.08 3.38
N SER A 161 -7.39 -20.84 2.53
CA SER A 161 -6.98 -22.21 2.86
C SER A 161 -6.01 -22.29 4.03
N ALA A 162 -5.28 -21.20 4.31
CA ALA A 162 -4.39 -21.07 5.48
C ALA A 162 -5.10 -20.53 6.73
N GLY A 163 -6.43 -20.32 6.69
CA GLY A 163 -7.25 -19.91 7.83
C GLY A 163 -7.37 -18.39 8.02
N TYR A 164 -7.00 -17.60 6.99
CA TYR A 164 -7.28 -16.16 7.00
C TYR A 164 -8.75 -15.90 6.62
N THR A 165 -9.35 -14.93 7.28
CA THR A 165 -10.72 -14.49 7.01
C THR A 165 -10.78 -13.02 6.64
N PRO A 166 -11.66 -12.60 5.71
CA PRO A 166 -11.88 -11.20 5.40
C PRO A 166 -12.36 -10.43 6.63
N ILE A 167 -11.74 -9.28 6.90
CA ILE A 167 -12.09 -8.43 8.04
C ILE A 167 -12.38 -6.98 7.67
N ARG A 168 -11.96 -6.54 6.47
CA ARG A 168 -12.14 -5.16 6.03
C ARG A 168 -12.03 -5.05 4.52
N TYR A 169 -12.69 -4.06 3.97
CA TYR A 169 -12.70 -3.80 2.53
C TYR A 169 -12.24 -2.39 2.21
N GLY A 170 -11.55 -2.24 1.10
CA GLY A 170 -11.22 -0.94 0.51
C GLY A 170 -11.72 -0.88 -0.93
N PHE A 171 -12.01 0.30 -1.41
CA PHE A 171 -12.41 0.52 -2.79
C PHE A 171 -11.41 1.41 -3.52
N GLN A 172 -11.06 1.03 -4.72
CA GLN A 172 -10.51 1.96 -5.68
C GLN A 172 -11.69 2.62 -6.42
N MET A 173 -11.67 3.93 -6.48
CA MET A 173 -12.73 4.71 -7.11
C MET A 173 -12.15 5.60 -8.20
N VAL A 174 -12.90 5.83 -9.26
CA VAL A 174 -12.52 6.66 -10.40
C VAL A 174 -13.61 7.70 -10.67
N ARG A 175 -13.19 8.89 -11.11
CA ARG A 175 -14.04 10.02 -11.51
C ARG A 175 -13.66 10.46 -12.93
N ASP A 176 -14.62 10.47 -13.82
CA ASP A 176 -14.49 11.02 -15.18
C ASP A 176 -14.50 12.55 -15.12
N LEU A 177 -13.43 13.21 -15.57
CA LEU A 177 -13.28 14.65 -15.55
C LEU A 177 -14.05 15.38 -16.67
N SER A 178 -14.68 14.67 -17.59
CA SER A 178 -15.62 15.27 -18.57
C SER A 178 -16.94 15.69 -17.93
N GLU A 179 -17.38 14.99 -16.88
CA GLU A 179 -18.63 15.30 -16.17
C GLU A 179 -18.53 16.65 -15.41
N PRO A 180 -19.65 17.37 -15.21
CA PRO A 180 -19.68 18.63 -14.47
C PRO A 180 -19.17 18.49 -13.03
N PHE A 181 -18.42 19.48 -12.56
CA PHE A 181 -17.99 19.53 -11.17
C PHE A 181 -19.09 20.11 -10.28
N PRO A 182 -19.31 19.53 -9.08
CA PRO A 182 -20.23 20.12 -8.13
C PRO A 182 -19.69 21.45 -7.59
N ASP A 183 -20.59 22.31 -7.13
CA ASP A 183 -20.19 23.49 -6.37
C ASP A 183 -19.57 23.09 -5.03
N ALA A 184 -18.41 23.68 -4.73
CA ALA A 184 -17.63 23.37 -3.53
C ALA A 184 -16.77 24.58 -3.11
N PRO A 185 -17.40 25.64 -2.58
CA PRO A 185 -16.66 26.82 -2.15
C PRO A 185 -15.70 26.50 -1.00
N MET A 186 -14.62 27.24 -0.90
CA MET A 186 -13.73 27.17 0.26
C MET A 186 -14.47 27.66 1.52
N PRO A 187 -14.28 27.01 2.66
CA PRO A 187 -14.74 27.52 3.94
C PRO A 187 -14.10 28.89 4.26
N GLU A 188 -14.88 29.78 4.84
CA GLU A 188 -14.41 31.10 5.27
C GLU A 188 -13.20 30.97 6.22
N GLY A 189 -12.23 31.88 6.05
CA GLY A 189 -10.99 31.94 6.84
C GLY A 189 -9.92 30.95 6.43
N LEU A 190 -10.16 30.09 5.42
CA LEU A 190 -9.17 29.15 4.91
C LEU A 190 -8.72 29.52 3.50
N GLU A 191 -7.44 29.36 3.23
CA GLU A 191 -6.86 29.61 1.91
C GLU A 191 -5.98 28.45 1.43
N VAL A 192 -5.93 28.23 0.12
CA VAL A 192 -5.01 27.27 -0.49
C VAL A 192 -3.76 27.99 -0.93
N ARG A 193 -2.59 27.52 -0.46
CA ARG A 193 -1.29 28.09 -0.80
C ARG A 193 -0.45 27.08 -1.58
N PRO A 194 0.47 27.52 -2.45
CA PRO A 194 1.52 26.70 -3.02
C PRO A 194 2.33 26.02 -1.90
N VAL A 195 2.77 24.81 -2.15
CA VAL A 195 3.60 24.07 -1.19
C VAL A 195 5.07 24.35 -1.45
N GLU A 196 5.74 24.89 -0.45
CA GLU A 196 7.17 25.08 -0.41
C GLU A 196 7.84 23.96 0.40
N LYS A 197 9.16 23.80 0.25
CA LYS A 197 9.91 22.72 0.92
C LYS A 197 9.77 22.76 2.44
N GLU A 198 9.73 23.94 3.01
CA GLU A 198 9.61 24.21 4.43
C GLU A 198 8.25 23.74 5.00
N HIS A 199 7.24 23.65 4.15
CA HIS A 199 5.89 23.23 4.53
C HIS A 199 5.76 21.70 4.67
N LEU A 200 6.66 20.91 4.04
CA LEU A 200 6.49 19.46 3.91
C LEU A 200 6.35 18.74 5.25
N ARG A 201 7.15 19.16 6.24
CA ARG A 201 7.08 18.54 7.56
C ARG A 201 5.75 18.82 8.25
N ALA A 202 5.28 20.05 8.21
CA ALA A 202 4.00 20.43 8.79
C ALA A 202 2.82 19.72 8.11
N ILE A 203 2.88 19.52 6.79
CA ILE A 203 1.87 18.78 6.03
C ILE A 203 1.87 17.30 6.43
N PHE A 204 3.04 16.67 6.53
CA PHE A 204 3.17 15.29 6.95
C PHE A 204 2.63 15.06 8.37
N ASP A 205 3.02 15.92 9.32
CA ASP A 205 2.60 15.81 10.71
C ASP A 205 1.08 16.01 10.86
N ALA A 206 0.49 16.97 10.10
CA ALA A 206 -0.95 17.20 10.07
C ALA A 206 -1.73 16.02 9.44
N ASP A 207 -1.17 15.41 8.40
CA ASP A 207 -1.71 14.20 7.77
C ASP A 207 -1.74 13.05 8.80
N MET A 208 -0.63 12.76 9.44
CA MET A 208 -0.51 11.69 10.43
C MET A 208 -1.46 11.91 11.61
N GLU A 209 -1.59 13.14 12.12
CA GLU A 209 -2.55 13.44 13.20
C GLU A 209 -4.01 13.28 12.73
N ALA A 210 -4.34 13.67 11.50
CA ALA A 210 -5.68 13.50 10.96
C ALA A 210 -6.06 12.04 10.73
N PHE A 211 -5.08 11.21 10.37
CA PHE A 211 -5.25 9.76 10.15
C PHE A 211 -5.20 8.93 11.42
N ARG A 212 -4.89 9.51 12.56
CA ARG A 212 -4.82 8.81 13.86
C ARG A 212 -6.13 8.09 14.23
N ASP A 213 -7.27 8.61 13.78
CA ASP A 213 -8.58 8.00 13.98
C ASP A 213 -8.87 6.85 12.98
N HIS A 214 -7.97 6.59 12.02
CA HIS A 214 -8.17 5.55 11.03
C HIS A 214 -7.85 4.16 11.58
N TRP A 215 -8.61 3.19 11.11
CA TRP A 215 -8.37 1.80 11.44
C TRP A 215 -6.96 1.35 11.03
N GLY A 216 -6.27 0.67 11.93
CA GLY A 216 -4.93 0.15 11.66
C GLY A 216 -3.83 1.22 11.70
N PHE A 217 -4.11 2.41 12.19
CA PHE A 217 -3.10 3.46 12.31
C PHE A 217 -1.94 3.01 13.19
N SER A 218 -0.73 3.26 12.70
CA SER A 218 0.52 3.13 13.46
C SER A 218 1.22 4.49 13.52
N PRO A 219 1.80 4.88 14.66
CA PRO A 219 2.51 6.15 14.78
C PRO A 219 3.58 6.32 13.70
N PRO A 220 3.73 7.53 13.14
CA PRO A 220 4.72 7.80 12.11
C PRO A 220 6.15 7.73 12.67
N THR A 221 7.09 7.38 11.79
CA THR A 221 8.54 7.43 12.07
C THR A 221 9.20 8.43 11.14
N GLU A 222 10.44 8.82 11.44
CA GLU A 222 11.25 9.65 10.55
C GLU A 222 11.51 8.93 9.21
N ASN A 223 11.72 7.63 9.27
CA ASN A 223 11.93 6.82 8.07
C ASN A 223 10.71 6.84 7.13
N ARG A 224 9.50 6.85 7.69
CA ARG A 224 8.25 7.00 6.93
C ARG A 224 8.15 8.38 6.26
N TYR A 225 8.56 9.46 6.96
CA TYR A 225 8.64 10.79 6.37
C TYR A 225 9.63 10.83 5.20
N LEU A 226 10.84 10.28 5.38
CA LEU A 226 11.84 10.21 4.33
C LEU A 226 11.36 9.39 3.14
N GLY A 227 10.72 8.23 3.38
CA GLY A 227 10.14 7.42 2.32
C GLY A 227 9.06 8.17 1.52
N TRP A 228 8.26 9.00 2.19
CA TRP A 228 7.22 9.80 1.54
C TRP A 228 7.80 10.87 0.62
N ILE A 229 8.78 11.68 1.08
CA ILE A 229 9.37 12.76 0.26
C ILE A 229 10.27 12.25 -0.86
N ASN A 230 10.76 11.01 -0.77
CA ASN A 230 11.61 10.37 -1.76
C ASN A 230 10.86 9.49 -2.77
N GLN A 231 9.51 9.49 -2.75
CA GLN A 231 8.73 8.75 -3.75
C GLN A 231 9.02 9.28 -5.15
N PRO A 232 9.21 8.41 -6.16
CA PRO A 232 9.52 8.84 -7.54
C PRO A 232 8.49 9.80 -8.15
N ASP A 233 7.21 9.63 -7.82
CA ASP A 233 6.12 10.49 -8.29
C ASP A 233 5.81 11.66 -7.33
N PHE A 234 6.66 11.90 -6.31
CA PHE A 234 6.46 12.98 -5.35
C PHE A 234 6.59 14.34 -6.01
N ASN A 235 5.47 15.05 -6.09
CA ASN A 235 5.43 16.38 -6.67
C ASN A 235 4.50 17.30 -5.85
N PRO A 236 5.02 17.99 -4.82
CA PRO A 236 4.22 18.82 -3.94
C PRO A 236 3.57 20.03 -4.63
N SER A 237 4.01 20.41 -5.83
CA SER A 237 3.35 21.49 -6.60
C SER A 237 1.91 21.11 -7.02
N LEU A 238 1.59 19.82 -7.04
CA LEU A 238 0.25 19.32 -7.34
C LEU A 238 -0.66 19.31 -6.10
N PHE A 239 -0.11 19.40 -4.90
CA PHE A 239 -0.88 19.32 -3.66
C PHE A 239 -1.85 20.51 -3.54
N LYS A 240 -3.03 20.24 -3.01
CA LYS A 240 -3.98 21.27 -2.58
C LYS A 240 -3.99 21.29 -1.05
N VAL A 241 -3.26 22.23 -0.47
CA VAL A 241 -3.10 22.35 0.98
C VAL A 241 -3.81 23.61 1.45
N ALA A 242 -4.77 23.45 2.34
CA ALA A 242 -5.50 24.54 2.97
C ALA A 242 -4.86 24.93 4.31
N TRP A 243 -4.76 26.22 4.53
CA TRP A 243 -4.16 26.83 5.70
C TRP A 243 -5.16 27.69 6.47
N ASP A 244 -5.02 27.72 7.79
CA ASP A 244 -5.65 28.64 8.72
C ASP A 244 -4.50 29.38 9.45
N GLY A 245 -4.18 30.59 9.02
CA GLY A 245 -2.92 31.22 9.41
C GLY A 245 -1.73 30.33 9.04
N ASP A 246 -0.96 29.90 10.03
CA ASP A 246 0.21 29.04 9.85
C ASP A 246 -0.08 27.54 10.08
N GLN A 247 -1.33 27.16 10.31
CA GLN A 247 -1.73 25.81 10.58
C GLN A 247 -2.27 25.11 9.32
N VAL A 248 -1.84 23.89 9.09
CA VAL A 248 -2.39 23.04 8.00
C VAL A 248 -3.78 22.57 8.40
N ALA A 249 -4.80 23.08 7.75
CA ALA A 249 -6.20 22.74 8.01
C ALA A 249 -6.62 21.43 7.33
N GLY A 250 -6.03 21.11 6.18
CA GLY A 250 -6.28 19.89 5.44
C GLY A 250 -5.59 19.89 4.08
N ALA A 251 -5.52 18.75 3.45
CA ALA A 251 -4.88 18.62 2.14
C ALA A 251 -5.50 17.52 1.27
N VAL A 252 -5.17 17.59 -0.02
CA VAL A 252 -5.21 16.52 -1.01
C VAL A 252 -3.80 16.43 -1.61
N GLN A 253 -3.12 15.31 -1.41
CA GLN A 253 -1.77 15.06 -1.89
C GLN A 253 -1.85 14.40 -3.27
N ASN A 254 -1.96 15.24 -4.29
CA ASN A 254 -2.15 14.78 -5.65
C ASN A 254 -0.84 14.28 -6.27
N PHE A 255 -0.92 13.25 -7.12
CA PHE A 255 0.20 12.84 -7.95
C PHE A 255 -0.26 12.34 -9.32
N ILE A 256 0.68 12.22 -10.25
CA ILE A 256 0.47 11.63 -11.57
C ILE A 256 1.54 10.58 -11.80
N ASN A 257 1.14 9.33 -11.97
CA ASN A 257 2.06 8.29 -12.40
C ASN A 257 2.12 8.28 -13.94
N ALA A 258 3.10 8.97 -14.49
CA ALA A 258 3.25 9.13 -15.93
C ALA A 258 3.55 7.79 -16.63
N LYS A 259 4.34 6.90 -16.00
CA LYS A 259 4.66 5.56 -16.51
C LYS A 259 3.40 4.70 -16.60
N GLU A 260 2.57 4.72 -15.57
CA GLU A 260 1.28 4.03 -15.55
C GLU A 260 0.33 4.54 -16.62
N ASN A 261 0.27 5.86 -16.82
CA ASN A 261 -0.56 6.45 -17.86
C ASN A 261 -0.15 5.99 -19.27
N VAL A 262 1.16 5.84 -19.52
CA VAL A 262 1.68 5.29 -20.77
C VAL A 262 1.37 3.79 -20.89
N GLU A 263 1.66 3.00 -19.86
CA GLU A 263 1.49 1.54 -19.85
C GLU A 263 0.03 1.12 -20.12
N TYR A 264 -0.92 1.85 -19.50
CA TYR A 264 -2.36 1.53 -19.64
C TYR A 264 -3.11 2.44 -20.60
N ASN A 265 -2.40 3.25 -21.40
CA ASN A 265 -2.97 4.17 -22.38
C ASN A 265 -4.13 5.02 -21.81
N ARG A 266 -3.89 5.67 -20.66
CA ARG A 266 -4.86 6.52 -19.97
C ARG A 266 -4.25 7.85 -19.55
N LYS A 267 -5.09 8.79 -19.12
CA LYS A 267 -4.70 10.11 -18.60
C LYS A 267 -5.32 10.30 -17.22
N ARG A 268 -4.70 9.69 -16.21
CA ARG A 268 -5.19 9.64 -14.84
C ARG A 268 -4.29 10.45 -13.91
N GLY A 269 -4.93 11.30 -13.07
CA GLY A 269 -4.33 11.83 -11.86
C GLY A 269 -4.85 11.10 -10.63
N TYR A 270 -4.13 11.14 -9.53
CA TYR A 270 -4.52 10.54 -8.26
C TYR A 270 -4.77 11.61 -7.20
N THR A 271 -5.93 11.54 -6.55
CA THR A 271 -6.29 12.37 -5.39
C THR A 271 -6.16 11.50 -4.14
N GLU A 272 -4.98 11.45 -3.56
CA GLU A 272 -4.68 10.64 -2.39
C GLU A 272 -4.29 11.51 -1.18
N GLY A 273 -4.00 10.91 -0.03
CA GLY A 273 -3.65 11.65 1.18
C GLY A 273 -4.68 12.74 1.52
N ILE A 274 -5.97 12.42 1.38
CA ILE A 274 -7.06 13.36 1.61
C ILE A 274 -7.35 13.44 3.10
N PHE A 275 -7.05 14.56 3.72
CA PHE A 275 -7.34 14.74 5.14
C PHE A 275 -7.91 16.12 5.48
N THR A 276 -8.56 16.20 6.62
CA THR A 276 -9.00 17.43 7.28
C THR A 276 -8.74 17.31 8.77
N GLY A 277 -7.97 18.23 9.30
CA GLY A 277 -7.68 18.32 10.74
C GLY A 277 -8.97 18.47 11.55
N ARG A 278 -9.01 17.93 12.77
CA ARG A 278 -10.22 17.87 13.60
C ARG A 278 -10.95 19.19 13.75
N PRO A 279 -10.28 20.37 13.99
CA PRO A 279 -10.98 21.65 14.14
C PRO A 279 -11.74 22.12 12.89
N TRP A 280 -11.33 21.65 11.70
CA TRP A 280 -11.88 22.11 10.42
C TRP A 280 -12.82 21.11 9.76
N ARG A 281 -13.09 19.95 10.41
CA ARG A 281 -14.04 18.93 9.90
C ARG A 281 -15.47 19.46 9.80
N LYS A 282 -16.26 18.86 8.92
CA LYS A 282 -17.69 19.17 8.68
C LYS A 282 -17.97 20.58 8.14
N ARG A 283 -16.97 21.29 7.65
CA ARG A 283 -17.09 22.63 7.03
C ARG A 283 -17.09 22.61 5.50
N GLY A 284 -16.97 21.42 4.88
CA GLY A 284 -16.89 21.29 3.41
C GLY A 284 -15.47 21.35 2.85
N LEU A 285 -14.42 21.48 3.69
CA LEU A 285 -13.04 21.65 3.25
C LEU A 285 -12.56 20.53 2.31
N ALA A 286 -12.66 19.26 2.71
CA ALA A 286 -12.23 18.14 1.86
C ALA A 286 -12.93 18.15 0.49
N ARG A 287 -14.26 18.45 0.46
CA ARG A 287 -14.99 18.57 -0.80
C ARG A 287 -14.42 19.67 -1.70
N SER A 288 -14.10 20.82 -1.14
CA SER A 288 -13.52 21.95 -1.87
C SER A 288 -12.15 21.58 -2.46
N LEU A 289 -11.25 21.00 -1.65
CA LEU A 289 -9.92 20.62 -2.08
C LEU A 289 -9.94 19.53 -3.17
N ILE A 290 -10.82 18.55 -3.05
CA ILE A 290 -11.02 17.50 -4.06
C ILE A 290 -11.48 18.13 -5.39
N VAL A 291 -12.47 19.01 -5.37
CA VAL A 291 -12.97 19.66 -6.59
C VAL A 291 -11.91 20.57 -7.22
N GLN A 292 -11.09 21.27 -6.43
CA GLN A 292 -9.95 22.02 -6.94
C GLN A 292 -8.91 21.10 -7.59
N SER A 293 -8.62 19.94 -6.99
CA SER A 293 -7.73 18.93 -7.56
C SER A 293 -8.26 18.39 -8.90
N MET A 294 -9.55 18.11 -8.99
CA MET A 294 -10.20 17.68 -10.25
C MET A 294 -10.06 18.73 -11.35
N LYS A 295 -10.31 20.02 -11.03
CA LYS A 295 -10.17 21.13 -11.98
C LYS A 295 -8.74 21.23 -12.48
N MET A 296 -7.76 21.20 -11.57
CA MET A 296 -6.34 21.22 -11.90
C MET A 296 -5.98 20.06 -12.84
N PHE A 297 -6.38 18.82 -12.53
CA PHE A 297 -6.10 17.68 -13.40
C PHE A 297 -6.74 17.82 -14.78
N LYS A 298 -7.96 18.34 -14.88
CA LYS A 298 -8.62 18.61 -16.16
C LYS A 298 -7.84 19.64 -16.98
N GLU A 299 -7.38 20.72 -16.35
CA GLU A 299 -6.55 21.77 -16.99
C GLU A 299 -5.20 21.20 -17.47
N MET A 300 -4.64 20.23 -16.76
CA MET A 300 -3.44 19.48 -17.16
C MET A 300 -3.70 18.43 -18.25
N GLY A 301 -4.93 18.31 -18.74
CA GLY A 301 -5.30 17.37 -19.79
C GLY A 301 -5.54 15.92 -19.34
N MET A 302 -5.70 15.69 -18.03
CA MET A 302 -6.16 14.39 -17.53
C MET A 302 -7.64 14.20 -17.85
N THR A 303 -8.02 12.95 -18.13
CA THR A 303 -9.42 12.59 -18.44
C THR A 303 -10.15 12.01 -17.24
N GLU A 304 -9.40 11.51 -16.26
CA GLU A 304 -9.95 10.91 -15.07
C GLU A 304 -9.06 11.15 -13.85
N THR A 305 -9.63 11.00 -12.67
CA THR A 305 -8.89 10.94 -11.40
C THR A 305 -9.34 9.76 -10.58
N ALA A 306 -8.41 9.20 -9.78
CA ALA A 306 -8.66 8.03 -8.95
C ALA A 306 -8.27 8.29 -7.50
N LEU A 307 -8.84 7.50 -6.59
CA LEU A 307 -8.48 7.44 -5.17
C LEU A 307 -8.75 6.07 -4.57
N GLY A 308 -8.13 5.79 -3.44
CA GLY A 308 -8.45 4.69 -2.55
C GLY A 308 -9.31 5.14 -1.37
N VAL A 309 -10.22 4.27 -0.90
CA VAL A 309 -11.01 4.54 0.30
C VAL A 309 -11.28 3.26 1.08
N ASP A 310 -11.19 3.35 2.38
CA ASP A 310 -11.69 2.34 3.29
C ASP A 310 -13.22 2.33 3.27
N ALA A 311 -13.81 1.20 2.90
CA ALA A 311 -15.27 1.06 2.76
C ALA A 311 -16.03 1.27 4.07
N GLU A 312 -15.37 1.00 5.21
CA GLU A 312 -15.92 1.11 6.57
C GLU A 312 -15.43 2.37 7.29
N ASN A 313 -14.91 3.35 6.55
CA ASN A 313 -14.44 4.60 7.13
C ASN A 313 -15.59 5.35 7.84
N THR A 314 -15.43 5.56 9.13
CA THR A 314 -16.43 6.20 10.00
C THR A 314 -16.57 7.71 9.77
N SER A 315 -15.58 8.35 9.12
CA SER A 315 -15.61 9.79 8.81
C SER A 315 -16.62 10.16 7.72
N GLY A 316 -17.16 9.17 6.99
CA GLY A 316 -18.07 9.39 5.87
C GLY A 316 -17.37 9.70 4.54
N ALA A 317 -16.07 9.41 4.43
CA ALA A 317 -15.27 9.66 3.23
C ALA A 317 -15.85 9.01 1.96
N LEU A 318 -16.32 7.77 2.04
CA LEU A 318 -16.95 7.08 0.90
C LEU A 318 -18.15 7.88 0.34
N ARG A 319 -19.04 8.37 1.23
CA ARG A 319 -20.19 9.20 0.81
C ARG A 319 -19.75 10.54 0.23
N LEU A 320 -18.70 11.14 0.78
CA LEU A 320 -18.12 12.36 0.24
C LEU A 320 -17.64 12.12 -1.20
N TYR A 321 -16.84 11.07 -1.45
CA TYR A 321 -16.31 10.78 -2.78
C TYR A 321 -17.40 10.47 -3.80
N GLN A 322 -18.40 9.68 -3.42
CA GLN A 322 -19.59 9.44 -4.25
C GLN A 322 -20.32 10.75 -4.58
N SER A 323 -20.46 11.67 -3.61
CA SER A 323 -21.16 12.97 -3.79
C SER A 323 -20.43 13.93 -4.74
N VAL A 324 -19.14 13.72 -4.99
CA VAL A 324 -18.35 14.48 -5.96
C VAL A 324 -18.10 13.68 -7.24
N GLY A 325 -18.80 12.54 -7.41
CA GLY A 325 -18.90 11.80 -8.66
C GLY A 325 -17.91 10.63 -8.82
N TYR A 326 -17.15 10.23 -7.79
CA TYR A 326 -16.35 9.02 -7.85
C TYR A 326 -17.24 7.77 -7.84
N ARG A 327 -16.85 6.77 -8.63
CA ARG A 327 -17.50 5.47 -8.73
C ARG A 327 -16.50 4.37 -8.42
N GLN A 328 -16.95 3.36 -7.68
CA GLN A 328 -16.11 2.20 -7.39
C GLN A 328 -15.80 1.40 -8.66
N VAL A 329 -14.53 1.04 -8.83
CA VAL A 329 -14.05 0.22 -9.95
C VAL A 329 -13.40 -1.09 -9.50
N LYS A 330 -12.74 -1.12 -8.34
CA LYS A 330 -12.10 -2.32 -7.79
C LYS A 330 -12.32 -2.39 -6.28
N LYS A 331 -12.20 -3.61 -5.74
CA LYS A 331 -12.29 -3.88 -4.30
C LYS A 331 -11.02 -4.58 -3.82
N GLY A 332 -10.44 -4.06 -2.75
CA GLY A 332 -9.39 -4.72 -1.99
C GLY A 332 -9.94 -5.34 -0.72
N ILE A 333 -9.41 -6.48 -0.33
CA ILE A 333 -9.84 -7.26 0.82
C ILE A 333 -8.67 -7.35 1.79
N THR A 334 -8.86 -6.93 3.02
CA THR A 334 -7.90 -7.19 4.10
C THR A 334 -8.32 -8.46 4.82
N LEU A 335 -7.40 -9.41 4.89
CA LEU A 335 -7.62 -10.70 5.55
C LEU A 335 -6.76 -10.79 6.82
N ARG A 336 -7.29 -11.49 7.82
CA ARG A 336 -6.64 -11.67 9.12
C ARG A 336 -6.80 -13.11 9.60
N LYS A 337 -5.77 -13.58 10.33
CA LYS A 337 -5.77 -14.81 11.09
C LYS A 337 -5.16 -14.49 12.45
N MET A 338 -5.89 -14.76 13.54
CA MET A 338 -5.33 -14.52 14.87
C MET A 338 -4.10 -15.40 15.09
N MET A 339 -3.11 -14.86 15.80
CA MET A 339 -1.92 -15.60 16.20
C MET A 339 -2.17 -16.13 17.60
N ASP A 340 -2.14 -17.47 17.72
CA ASP A 340 -2.27 -18.19 19.00
C ASP A 340 -1.04 -17.99 19.88
#